data_b5b377bd07d21f21aac2967eb2fed613
#
_entry.id   b5b377bd07d21f21aac2967eb2fed613
#
_cell.length_a   1.000
_cell.length_b   1.000
_cell.length_c   1.000
_cell.angle_alpha   90.00
_cell.angle_beta   90.00
_cell.angle_gamma   90.00
#
_symmetry.space_group_name_H-M   'P 1'
#
loop_
_entity.id
_entity.type
_entity.pdbx_description
1 polymer ?
#
loop_
_entity_poly.entity_id
_entity_poly.type
_entity_poly.pdbx_seq_one_letter_code
_entity_poly.pdbx_strand_id
1 'polypeptide(L)'
;LARWRGQGSSWTSLVLRLLFNQQSPGFRDQSVSLGVLGLSHFFAISGFHLLYLRRMLSRLFLRLGCLKESVAFWLPLFLLFYSWLCGWPIGSIRVLGSWGLVAFSKRFGDQTMNSLDRLSLVGLVCLLCQPGLVFQPAYLLSFSLSVVLIFANQAINQPKHYGWRHQVYMLVACLLITWPLMMDWRYEWYPLQVLAIFLLGIVFESLIMPLALVSGLALILPGLDRLASLMDGIYQVLLEILAPVGKIFSWHVITGRLSLIYWLLFLALFLLWLRWGWRHPWSTGVVLVCAYGLILGLKPYLHWQSSVTILDVGQGDSLVYQAAWSKEAWLIDTGGRPPYPASKEGPSFDTQYGYYNLIPALKAQGIGSLTGVMITHSDLDHIGSLASLSQEVAIDNLWISQHTASHPVWQEIKPYLAANTQVHVLGPGQVYSIKEGLTFYTNNFNQATAPNDASIAATLAMGRHRLLNLGDMSGEYEQALIERFPEIQADILKCAHHGSRFSSSDALLNHVQPKLALLSAGVHNTYHHPHPDTLAKLSKRGIPYFATPYHGAIRYEWSDWGWEGWRTVLEAPQSTYPKSEPGHSNR
;
A
#
# COMPACT_ATOMS: atom_id res chain seq x y z
N LEU A 1 -26.46 -12.72 -12.27
CA LEU A 1 -25.16 -12.50 -11.62
C LEU A 1 -24.44 -13.82 -11.29
N ALA A 2 -25.11 -14.79 -10.65
CA ALA A 2 -24.48 -16.09 -10.31
C ALA A 2 -23.98 -16.86 -11.56
N ARG A 3 -24.74 -16.84 -12.67
CA ARG A 3 -24.38 -17.49 -13.94
C ARG A 3 -23.12 -16.89 -14.57
N TRP A 4 -22.85 -15.61 -14.35
CA TRP A 4 -21.71 -14.89 -14.91
C TRP A 4 -20.45 -14.98 -14.05
N ARG A 5 -20.59 -15.13 -12.74
CA ARG A 5 -19.44 -15.41 -11.87
C ARG A 5 -18.68 -16.69 -12.24
N GLY A 6 -19.37 -17.63 -12.93
CA GLY A 6 -18.78 -18.88 -13.37
C GLY A 6 -18.07 -18.83 -14.75
N GLN A 7 -18.22 -17.75 -15.54
CA GLN A 7 -17.66 -17.71 -16.90
C GLN A 7 -16.21 -17.21 -16.99
N GLY A 8 -15.61 -16.71 -15.91
CA GLY A 8 -14.17 -16.42 -15.79
C GLY A 8 -13.57 -15.44 -16.81
N SER A 9 -14.39 -14.84 -17.72
CA SER A 9 -13.87 -13.94 -18.75
C SER A 9 -13.47 -12.58 -18.19
N SER A 10 -12.39 -12.02 -18.71
CA SER A 10 -11.83 -10.75 -18.33
C SER A 10 -12.81 -9.59 -18.53
N TRP A 11 -13.52 -9.58 -19.66
CA TRP A 11 -14.55 -8.58 -19.98
C TRP A 11 -15.73 -8.65 -19.02
N THR A 12 -16.22 -9.83 -18.73
CA THR A 12 -17.32 -10.04 -17.78
C THR A 12 -16.95 -9.52 -16.40
N SER A 13 -15.74 -9.79 -15.96
CA SER A 13 -15.19 -9.29 -14.68
C SER A 13 -15.15 -7.76 -14.65
N LEU A 14 -14.74 -7.12 -15.74
CA LEU A 14 -14.75 -5.67 -15.91
C LEU A 14 -16.17 -5.11 -15.86
N VAL A 15 -17.13 -5.69 -16.60
CA VAL A 15 -18.53 -5.24 -16.64
C VAL A 15 -19.18 -5.34 -15.26
N LEU A 16 -18.96 -6.44 -14.54
CA LEU A 16 -19.45 -6.61 -13.17
C LEU A 16 -18.89 -5.53 -12.23
N ARG A 17 -17.63 -5.15 -12.41
CA ARG A 17 -17.00 -4.10 -11.63
C ARG A 17 -17.55 -2.72 -11.97
N LEU A 18 -17.67 -2.40 -13.26
CA LEU A 18 -18.11 -1.09 -13.76
C LEU A 18 -19.59 -0.80 -13.48
N LEU A 19 -20.46 -1.81 -13.67
CA LEU A 19 -21.90 -1.60 -13.58
C LEU A 19 -22.49 -1.97 -12.21
N PHE A 20 -21.87 -2.91 -11.49
CA PHE A 20 -22.44 -3.43 -10.23
C PHE A 20 -21.51 -3.30 -9.03
N ASN A 21 -20.35 -2.68 -9.21
CA ASN A 21 -19.32 -2.53 -8.14
C ASN A 21 -18.88 -3.85 -7.51
N GLN A 22 -18.99 -4.97 -8.24
CA GLN A 22 -18.60 -6.28 -7.75
C GLN A 22 -17.16 -6.62 -8.10
N GLN A 23 -16.42 -7.13 -7.13
CA GLN A 23 -15.09 -7.67 -7.35
C GLN A 23 -15.18 -9.14 -7.72
N SER A 24 -14.48 -9.54 -8.78
CA SER A 24 -14.25 -10.93 -9.16
C SER A 24 -12.75 -11.23 -9.12
N PRO A 25 -12.35 -12.50 -8.92
CA PRO A 25 -10.94 -12.88 -8.93
C PRO A 25 -10.22 -12.42 -10.21
N GLY A 26 -10.79 -12.65 -11.39
CA GLY A 26 -10.20 -12.25 -12.66
C GLY A 26 -10.03 -10.73 -12.87
N PHE A 27 -10.79 -9.89 -12.17
CA PHE A 27 -10.57 -8.44 -12.20
C PHE A 27 -9.42 -7.99 -11.28
N ARG A 28 -9.13 -8.75 -10.23
CA ARG A 28 -8.09 -8.42 -9.26
C ARG A 28 -6.70 -8.36 -9.93
N ASP A 29 -6.41 -9.35 -10.77
CA ASP A 29 -5.13 -9.42 -11.49
C ASP A 29 -4.99 -8.29 -12.51
N GLN A 30 -6.09 -7.95 -13.22
CA GLN A 30 -6.13 -6.83 -14.16
C GLN A 30 -6.01 -5.47 -13.46
N SER A 31 -6.53 -5.35 -12.23
CA SER A 31 -6.56 -4.09 -11.50
C SER A 31 -5.16 -3.56 -11.15
N VAL A 32 -4.16 -4.45 -11.02
CA VAL A 32 -2.77 -4.08 -10.79
C VAL A 32 -2.21 -3.37 -12.03
N SER A 33 -2.31 -3.98 -13.20
CA SER A 33 -1.81 -3.41 -14.46
C SER A 33 -2.52 -2.10 -14.83
N LEU A 34 -3.84 -2.05 -14.65
CA LEU A 34 -4.64 -0.84 -14.90
C LEU A 34 -4.40 0.24 -13.84
N GLY A 35 -4.00 -0.17 -12.64
CA GLY A 35 -3.60 0.72 -11.55
C GLY A 35 -2.33 1.51 -11.88
N VAL A 36 -1.35 0.88 -12.50
CA VAL A 36 -0.12 1.54 -12.98
C VAL A 36 -0.43 2.64 -13.99
N LEU A 37 -1.42 2.42 -14.86
CA LEU A 37 -1.91 3.44 -15.82
C LEU A 37 -2.77 4.54 -15.17
N GLY A 38 -3.03 4.50 -13.87
CA GLY A 38 -3.89 5.45 -13.16
C GLY A 38 -5.38 5.26 -13.39
N LEU A 39 -5.77 4.17 -14.03
CA LEU A 39 -7.16 3.93 -14.44
C LEU A 39 -8.03 3.36 -13.30
N SER A 40 -7.46 3.06 -12.13
CA SER A 40 -8.19 2.48 -10.99
C SER A 40 -9.47 3.26 -10.62
N HIS A 41 -9.44 4.58 -10.75
CA HIS A 41 -10.57 5.44 -10.43
C HIS A 41 -11.73 5.34 -11.44
N PHE A 42 -11.46 4.90 -12.68
CA PHE A 42 -12.51 4.65 -13.68
C PHE A 42 -13.30 3.37 -13.36
N PHE A 43 -12.72 2.44 -12.61
CA PHE A 43 -13.36 1.17 -12.24
C PHE A 43 -14.13 1.25 -10.91
N ALA A 44 -14.05 2.35 -10.21
CA ALA A 44 -14.91 2.63 -9.08
C ALA A 44 -16.16 3.39 -9.56
N ILE A 45 -17.34 2.96 -9.15
CA ILE A 45 -18.57 3.70 -9.48
C ILE A 45 -18.47 5.10 -8.85
N SER A 46 -18.39 6.10 -9.71
CA SER A 46 -18.21 7.50 -9.33
C SER A 46 -19.44 8.35 -9.67
N GLY A 47 -19.45 9.58 -9.19
CA GLY A 47 -20.47 10.56 -9.59
C GLY A 47 -20.52 10.79 -11.11
N PHE A 48 -19.40 10.61 -11.82
CA PHE A 48 -19.34 10.67 -13.27
C PHE A 48 -20.21 9.59 -13.93
N HIS A 49 -20.15 8.34 -13.45
CA HIS A 49 -20.96 7.23 -13.95
C HIS A 49 -22.47 7.54 -13.85
N LEU A 50 -22.91 8.11 -12.71
CA LEU A 50 -24.30 8.53 -12.54
C LEU A 50 -24.70 9.65 -13.51
N LEU A 51 -23.83 10.65 -13.70
CA LEU A 51 -24.08 11.75 -14.61
C LEU A 51 -24.12 11.27 -16.06
N TYR A 52 -23.24 10.37 -16.44
CA TYR A 52 -23.20 9.74 -17.77
C TYR A 52 -24.49 8.95 -18.02
N LEU A 53 -24.83 8.05 -17.10
CA LEU A 53 -26.04 7.22 -17.16
C LEU A 53 -27.30 8.09 -17.23
N ARG A 54 -27.38 9.14 -16.39
CA ARG A 54 -28.47 10.11 -16.45
C ARG A 54 -28.61 10.76 -17.81
N ARG A 55 -27.51 11.27 -18.38
CA ARG A 55 -27.51 11.93 -19.70
C ARG A 55 -27.93 10.97 -20.81
N MET A 56 -27.39 9.76 -20.80
CA MET A 56 -27.68 8.74 -21.81
C MET A 56 -29.16 8.31 -21.73
N LEU A 57 -29.65 7.92 -20.56
CA LEU A 57 -31.02 7.46 -20.38
C LEU A 57 -32.04 8.59 -20.63
N SER A 58 -31.76 9.81 -20.18
CA SER A 58 -32.63 10.96 -20.49
C SER A 58 -32.76 11.18 -21.99
N ARG A 59 -31.65 11.16 -22.75
CA ARG A 59 -31.67 11.30 -24.21
C ARG A 59 -32.42 10.15 -24.88
N LEU A 60 -32.21 8.92 -24.39
CA LEU A 60 -32.89 7.74 -24.93
C LEU A 60 -34.38 7.82 -24.75
N PHE A 61 -34.87 8.06 -23.50
CA PHE A 61 -36.29 8.13 -23.21
C PHE A 61 -36.99 9.28 -23.93
N LEU A 62 -36.35 10.44 -24.03
CA LEU A 62 -36.90 11.55 -24.81
C LEU A 62 -37.00 11.25 -26.30
N ARG A 63 -36.00 10.51 -26.89
CA ARG A 63 -36.08 10.06 -28.27
C ARG A 63 -37.13 8.98 -28.51
N LEU A 64 -37.44 8.18 -27.49
CA LEU A 64 -38.54 7.20 -27.52
C LEU A 64 -39.92 7.83 -27.30
N GLY A 65 -39.99 9.17 -27.21
CA GLY A 65 -41.24 9.90 -27.08
C GLY A 65 -41.79 10.05 -25.64
N CYS A 66 -40.98 9.68 -24.63
CA CYS A 66 -41.41 9.88 -23.24
C CYS A 66 -41.51 11.38 -22.89
N LEU A 67 -42.49 11.74 -22.09
CA LEU A 67 -42.69 13.11 -21.60
C LEU A 67 -41.55 13.56 -20.71
N LYS A 68 -41.11 14.81 -20.84
CA LYS A 68 -40.02 15.38 -20.02
C LYS A 68 -40.29 15.28 -18.53
N GLU A 69 -41.52 15.48 -18.13
CA GLU A 69 -42.02 15.42 -16.73
C GLU A 69 -41.87 14.00 -16.17
N SER A 70 -42.25 12.98 -16.98
CA SER A 70 -42.09 11.57 -16.61
C SER A 70 -40.63 11.20 -16.47
N VAL A 71 -39.76 11.60 -17.40
CA VAL A 71 -38.30 11.36 -17.31
C VAL A 71 -37.70 12.06 -16.09
N ALA A 72 -38.12 13.31 -15.84
CA ALA A 72 -37.65 14.09 -14.69
C ALA A 72 -38.03 13.45 -13.34
N PHE A 73 -39.14 12.74 -13.27
CA PHE A 73 -39.60 12.05 -12.07
C PHE A 73 -38.98 10.66 -11.89
N TRP A 74 -39.05 9.80 -12.93
CA TRP A 74 -38.67 8.41 -12.80
C TRP A 74 -37.14 8.19 -12.85
N LEU A 75 -36.39 9.00 -13.59
CA LEU A 75 -34.96 8.82 -13.73
C LEU A 75 -34.16 9.00 -12.44
N PRO A 76 -34.42 10.01 -11.58
CA PRO A 76 -33.79 10.09 -10.26
C PRO A 76 -34.09 8.90 -9.36
N LEU A 77 -35.31 8.37 -9.37
CA LEU A 77 -35.70 7.18 -8.59
C LEU A 77 -34.96 5.93 -9.09
N PHE A 78 -34.84 5.78 -10.41
CA PHE A 78 -34.04 4.70 -10.99
C PHE A 78 -32.58 4.81 -10.57
N LEU A 79 -31.98 6.01 -10.61
CA LEU A 79 -30.58 6.21 -10.23
C LEU A 79 -30.36 6.00 -8.72
N LEU A 80 -31.34 6.29 -7.88
CA LEU A 80 -31.34 5.99 -6.46
C LEU A 80 -31.32 4.47 -6.24
N PHE A 81 -32.23 3.75 -6.90
CA PHE A 81 -32.27 2.27 -6.87
C PHE A 81 -30.98 1.65 -7.41
N TYR A 82 -30.46 2.17 -8.51
CA TYR A 82 -29.17 1.72 -9.06
C TYR A 82 -28.02 1.93 -8.07
N SER A 83 -27.96 3.07 -7.39
CA SER A 83 -26.93 3.33 -6.38
C SER A 83 -27.03 2.39 -5.18
N TRP A 84 -28.25 2.01 -4.80
CA TRP A 84 -28.50 1.01 -3.79
C TRP A 84 -27.99 -0.38 -4.23
N LEU A 85 -28.27 -0.81 -5.45
CA LEU A 85 -27.77 -2.07 -6.02
C LEU A 85 -26.24 -2.13 -6.04
N CYS A 86 -25.57 -0.98 -6.21
CA CYS A 86 -24.12 -0.85 -6.24
C CYS A 86 -23.47 -0.71 -4.84
N GLY A 87 -24.27 -0.78 -3.75
CA GLY A 87 -23.77 -0.66 -2.39
C GLY A 87 -23.45 0.77 -1.95
N TRP A 88 -24.19 1.77 -2.44
CA TRP A 88 -24.05 3.18 -2.09
C TRP A 88 -22.64 3.76 -2.27
N PRO A 89 -22.05 3.74 -3.47
CA PRO A 89 -20.75 4.34 -3.67
C PRO A 89 -20.75 5.83 -3.28
N ILE A 90 -19.70 6.29 -2.61
CA ILE A 90 -19.59 7.67 -2.07
C ILE A 90 -19.82 8.74 -3.14
N GLY A 91 -19.28 8.51 -4.36
CA GLY A 91 -19.52 9.41 -5.50
C GLY A 91 -21.00 9.55 -5.87
N SER A 92 -21.77 8.46 -5.76
CA SER A 92 -23.22 8.43 -6.00
C SER A 92 -23.97 9.16 -4.90
N ILE A 93 -23.64 8.89 -3.63
CA ILE A 93 -24.28 9.58 -2.47
C ILE A 93 -24.08 11.10 -2.60
N ARG A 94 -22.87 11.56 -2.93
CA ARG A 94 -22.59 12.99 -3.12
C ARG A 94 -23.46 13.62 -4.20
N VAL A 95 -23.59 12.97 -5.36
CA VAL A 95 -24.37 13.49 -6.50
C VAL A 95 -25.88 13.48 -6.18
N LEU A 96 -26.39 12.35 -5.70
CA LEU A 96 -27.81 12.20 -5.36
C LEU A 96 -28.21 13.12 -4.20
N GLY A 97 -27.39 13.21 -3.16
CA GLY A 97 -27.61 14.13 -2.04
C GLY A 97 -27.64 15.60 -2.47
N SER A 98 -26.70 16.00 -3.34
CA SER A 98 -26.70 17.36 -3.90
C SER A 98 -27.94 17.64 -4.74
N TRP A 99 -28.42 16.68 -5.53
CA TRP A 99 -29.68 16.84 -6.29
C TRP A 99 -30.92 16.90 -5.38
N GLY A 100 -30.95 16.04 -4.34
CA GLY A 100 -32.02 16.06 -3.33
C GLY A 100 -32.13 17.42 -2.63
N LEU A 101 -30.99 18.00 -2.24
CA LEU A 101 -30.94 19.34 -1.63
C LEU A 101 -31.42 20.44 -2.59
N VAL A 102 -31.07 20.36 -3.89
CA VAL A 102 -31.61 21.30 -4.91
C VAL A 102 -33.13 21.15 -5.05
N ALA A 103 -33.62 19.91 -5.09
CA ALA A 103 -35.07 19.67 -5.19
C ALA A 103 -35.80 20.17 -3.93
N PHE A 104 -35.24 19.91 -2.75
CA PHE A 104 -35.78 20.37 -1.47
C PHE A 104 -35.82 21.90 -1.38
N SER A 105 -34.70 22.58 -1.68
CA SER A 105 -34.62 24.04 -1.61
C SER A 105 -35.57 24.72 -2.59
N LYS A 106 -35.77 24.16 -3.78
CA LYS A 106 -36.79 24.65 -4.74
C LYS A 106 -38.23 24.46 -4.28
N ARG A 107 -38.48 23.43 -3.45
CA ARG A 107 -39.85 23.11 -2.98
C ARG A 107 -40.25 23.92 -1.74
N PHE A 108 -39.28 24.19 -0.86
CA PHE A 108 -39.53 24.76 0.47
C PHE A 108 -38.82 26.09 0.77
N GLY A 109 -38.05 26.64 -0.17
CA GLY A 109 -37.28 27.87 0.02
C GLY A 109 -37.23 28.74 -1.21
N ASP A 110 -37.13 30.06 -1.01
CA ASP A 110 -37.06 31.05 -2.09
C ASP A 110 -35.67 31.13 -2.72
N GLN A 111 -34.65 30.64 -2.03
CA GLN A 111 -33.26 30.68 -2.50
C GLN A 111 -32.65 29.28 -2.63
N THR A 112 -31.95 29.03 -3.74
CA THR A 112 -31.20 27.79 -3.91
C THR A 112 -29.88 27.87 -3.16
N MET A 113 -29.56 26.85 -2.34
CA MET A 113 -28.27 26.70 -1.69
C MET A 113 -27.13 26.77 -2.71
N ASN A 114 -26.03 27.44 -2.39
CA ASN A 114 -24.86 27.45 -3.27
C ASN A 114 -24.21 26.07 -3.37
N SER A 115 -23.33 25.89 -4.35
CA SER A 115 -22.73 24.57 -4.61
C SER A 115 -21.82 24.09 -3.48
N LEU A 116 -21.15 25.00 -2.78
CA LEU A 116 -20.27 24.68 -1.67
C LEU A 116 -21.05 24.24 -0.44
N ASP A 117 -22.15 24.94 -0.11
CA ASP A 117 -23.01 24.60 1.04
C ASP A 117 -23.64 23.22 0.87
N ARG A 118 -24.15 22.92 -0.35
CA ARG A 118 -24.66 21.57 -0.65
C ARG A 118 -23.60 20.49 -0.49
N LEU A 119 -22.41 20.74 -1.03
CA LEU A 119 -21.31 19.79 -0.94
C LEU A 119 -20.89 19.57 0.51
N SER A 120 -20.78 20.65 1.29
CA SER A 120 -20.41 20.62 2.71
C SER A 120 -21.45 19.88 3.55
N LEU A 121 -22.74 20.15 3.32
CA LEU A 121 -23.82 19.49 4.06
C LEU A 121 -23.85 17.98 3.77
N VAL A 122 -23.76 17.57 2.49
CA VAL A 122 -23.71 16.15 2.13
C VAL A 122 -22.47 15.48 2.73
N GLY A 123 -21.30 16.14 2.68
CA GLY A 123 -20.07 15.62 3.26
C GLY A 123 -20.16 15.44 4.77
N LEU A 124 -20.72 16.44 5.47
CA LEU A 124 -20.93 16.38 6.92
C LEU A 124 -21.88 15.23 7.31
N VAL A 125 -23.00 15.08 6.61
CA VAL A 125 -23.93 13.96 6.85
C VAL A 125 -23.25 12.62 6.65
N CYS A 126 -22.45 12.45 5.59
CA CYS A 126 -21.68 11.23 5.38
C CYS A 126 -20.74 10.93 6.56
N LEU A 127 -20.02 11.92 7.07
CA LEU A 127 -19.09 11.74 8.20
C LEU A 127 -19.83 11.49 9.53
N LEU A 128 -20.99 12.10 9.73
CA LEU A 128 -21.82 11.81 10.92
C LEU A 128 -22.36 10.37 10.90
N CYS A 129 -22.75 9.87 9.72
CA CYS A 129 -23.19 8.49 9.57
C CYS A 129 -22.05 7.48 9.69
N GLN A 130 -20.86 7.81 9.15
CA GLN A 130 -19.71 6.92 9.14
C GLN A 130 -18.40 7.73 9.25
N PRO A 131 -17.90 8.01 10.46
CA PRO A 131 -16.71 8.84 10.67
C PRO A 131 -15.44 8.31 9.95
N GLY A 132 -15.30 6.99 9.82
CA GLY A 132 -14.16 6.35 9.13
C GLY A 132 -14.04 6.70 7.63
N LEU A 133 -15.04 7.33 7.02
CA LEU A 133 -14.97 7.78 5.62
C LEU A 133 -13.85 8.81 5.38
N VAL A 134 -13.48 9.58 6.39
CA VAL A 134 -12.39 10.57 6.29
C VAL A 134 -11.05 9.92 5.91
N PHE A 135 -10.87 8.63 6.20
CA PHE A 135 -9.67 7.87 5.84
C PHE A 135 -9.82 7.11 4.51
N GLN A 136 -10.96 7.18 3.86
CA GLN A 136 -11.19 6.45 2.61
C GLN A 136 -10.83 7.31 1.38
N PRO A 137 -10.00 6.81 0.43
CA PRO A 137 -9.62 7.55 -0.78
C PRO A 137 -10.82 7.99 -1.61
N ALA A 138 -11.86 7.15 -1.69
CA ALA A 138 -13.07 7.45 -2.44
C ALA A 138 -13.78 8.70 -1.93
N TYR A 139 -13.84 8.90 -0.60
CA TYR A 139 -14.39 10.10 0.02
C TYR A 139 -13.49 11.31 -0.24
N LEU A 140 -12.20 11.19 0.10
CA LEU A 140 -11.24 12.28 -0.06
C LEU A 140 -11.17 12.77 -1.51
N LEU A 141 -11.02 11.88 -2.48
CA LEU A 141 -10.97 12.25 -3.90
C LEU A 141 -12.30 12.86 -4.39
N SER A 142 -13.44 12.27 -4.02
CA SER A 142 -14.74 12.73 -4.49
C SER A 142 -15.07 14.13 -4.00
N PHE A 143 -14.81 14.42 -2.72
CA PHE A 143 -15.13 15.73 -2.13
C PHE A 143 -14.08 16.78 -2.45
N SER A 144 -12.77 16.49 -2.35
CA SER A 144 -11.70 17.44 -2.65
C SER A 144 -11.72 17.89 -4.11
N LEU A 145 -11.91 16.96 -5.07
CA LEU A 145 -12.09 17.33 -6.48
C LEU A 145 -13.28 18.26 -6.68
N SER A 146 -14.41 18.00 -5.99
CA SER A 146 -15.58 18.87 -6.12
C SER A 146 -15.35 20.25 -5.53
N VAL A 147 -14.66 20.34 -4.39
CA VAL A 147 -14.25 21.63 -3.79
C VAL A 147 -13.35 22.40 -4.75
N VAL A 148 -12.31 21.75 -5.27
CA VAL A 148 -11.36 22.36 -6.21
C VAL A 148 -12.06 22.87 -7.46
N LEU A 149 -12.98 22.09 -8.04
CA LEU A 149 -13.75 22.51 -9.21
C LEU A 149 -14.62 23.74 -8.92
N ILE A 150 -15.24 23.82 -7.73
CA ILE A 150 -16.01 24.99 -7.30
C ILE A 150 -15.11 26.24 -7.20
N PHE A 151 -13.99 26.13 -6.48
CA PHE A 151 -13.06 27.26 -6.30
C PHE A 151 -12.36 27.66 -7.59
N ALA A 152 -11.90 26.70 -8.39
CA ALA A 152 -11.27 26.97 -9.67
C ALA A 152 -12.23 27.68 -10.64
N ASN A 153 -13.51 27.32 -10.61
CA ASN A 153 -14.53 28.02 -11.40
C ASN A 153 -14.83 29.44 -10.89
N GLN A 154 -14.78 29.67 -9.56
CA GLN A 154 -14.97 30.98 -8.95
C GLN A 154 -13.76 31.91 -9.15
N ALA A 155 -12.55 31.38 -9.16
CA ALA A 155 -11.31 32.16 -9.36
C ALA A 155 -11.29 32.90 -10.70
N ILE A 156 -12.12 32.50 -11.63
CA ILE A 156 -12.24 33.07 -12.96
C ILE A 156 -13.50 33.94 -13.00
N ASN A 157 -13.34 35.23 -12.71
CA ASN A 157 -14.43 36.19 -12.56
C ASN A 157 -15.21 36.54 -13.83
N GLN A 158 -14.91 35.95 -15.02
CA GLN A 158 -15.64 36.28 -16.26
C GLN A 158 -15.80 35.05 -17.19
N PRO A 159 -17.00 34.47 -17.29
CA PRO A 159 -17.23 33.25 -18.08
C PRO A 159 -17.24 33.42 -19.60
N LYS A 160 -17.23 34.64 -20.14
CA LYS A 160 -17.50 34.88 -21.58
C LYS A 160 -16.30 34.73 -22.53
N HIS A 161 -15.06 34.58 -22.04
CA HIS A 161 -13.85 34.49 -22.88
C HIS A 161 -12.99 33.25 -22.66
N TYR A 162 -13.53 32.18 -22.06
CA TYR A 162 -12.75 31.04 -21.64
C TYR A 162 -12.91 29.84 -22.57
N GLY A 163 -12.25 29.88 -23.69
CA GLY A 163 -12.05 28.72 -24.55
C GLY A 163 -11.22 27.63 -23.84
N TRP A 164 -10.35 26.98 -24.58
CA TRP A 164 -9.53 25.86 -24.15
C TRP A 164 -8.70 26.12 -22.87
N ARG A 165 -8.29 27.38 -22.61
CA ARG A 165 -7.50 27.75 -21.41
C ARG A 165 -8.22 27.46 -20.09
N HIS A 166 -9.54 27.71 -20.03
CA HIS A 166 -10.34 27.38 -18.86
C HIS A 166 -10.39 25.88 -18.62
N GLN A 167 -10.64 25.11 -19.68
CA GLN A 167 -10.68 23.64 -19.61
C GLN A 167 -9.33 23.07 -19.12
N VAL A 168 -8.22 23.59 -19.64
CA VAL A 168 -6.87 23.24 -19.18
C VAL A 168 -6.65 23.60 -17.72
N TYR A 169 -7.06 24.80 -17.29
CA TYR A 169 -6.94 25.21 -15.89
C TYR A 169 -7.71 24.29 -14.95
N MET A 170 -8.96 23.96 -15.28
CA MET A 170 -9.78 23.03 -14.50
C MET A 170 -9.16 21.62 -14.46
N LEU A 171 -8.66 21.14 -15.59
CA LEU A 171 -7.98 19.85 -15.69
C LEU A 171 -6.72 19.83 -14.80
N VAL A 172 -5.86 20.84 -14.91
CA VAL A 172 -4.64 20.94 -14.12
C VAL A 172 -4.96 21.06 -12.63
N ALA A 173 -5.99 21.83 -12.25
CA ALA A 173 -6.44 21.92 -10.86
C ALA A 173 -6.85 20.55 -10.28
N CYS A 174 -7.61 19.77 -11.05
CA CYS A 174 -7.99 18.41 -10.66
C CYS A 174 -6.79 17.49 -10.52
N LEU A 175 -5.84 17.57 -11.45
CA LEU A 175 -4.62 16.74 -11.41
C LEU A 175 -3.75 17.09 -10.21
N LEU A 176 -3.53 18.37 -9.97
CA LEU A 176 -2.70 18.83 -8.86
C LEU A 176 -3.23 18.37 -7.49
N ILE A 177 -4.55 18.42 -7.25
CA ILE A 177 -5.10 17.96 -5.96
C ILE A 177 -5.12 16.43 -5.85
N THR A 178 -5.27 15.73 -6.97
CA THR A 178 -5.33 14.27 -6.97
C THR A 178 -3.98 13.65 -6.62
N TRP A 179 -2.89 14.24 -7.10
CA TRP A 179 -1.55 13.68 -6.94
C TRP A 179 -1.12 13.45 -5.49
N PRO A 180 -1.09 14.46 -4.59
CA PRO A 180 -0.63 14.22 -3.22
C PRO A 180 -1.52 13.25 -2.46
N LEU A 181 -2.85 13.25 -2.75
CA LEU A 181 -3.76 12.28 -2.17
C LEU A 181 -3.42 10.84 -2.59
N MET A 182 -3.12 10.65 -3.87
CA MET A 182 -2.73 9.34 -4.39
C MET A 182 -1.33 8.93 -3.93
N MET A 183 -0.39 9.88 -3.86
CA MET A 183 0.96 9.65 -3.32
C MET A 183 0.92 9.18 -1.86
N ASP A 184 0.15 9.85 -1.02
CA ASP A 184 0.05 9.49 0.40
C ASP A 184 -0.65 8.14 0.63
N TRP A 185 -1.55 7.77 -0.31
CA TRP A 185 -2.23 6.48 -0.28
C TRP A 185 -1.39 5.32 -0.79
N ARG A 186 -0.63 5.55 -1.90
CA ARG A 186 0.17 4.51 -2.56
C ARG A 186 1.64 4.54 -2.16
N TYR A 187 2.08 5.63 -1.51
CA TYR A 187 3.46 5.93 -1.16
C TYR A 187 4.40 6.06 -2.36
N GLU A 188 3.81 6.30 -3.54
CA GLU A 188 4.53 6.38 -4.82
C GLU A 188 3.87 7.39 -5.75
N TRP A 189 4.69 8.01 -6.60
CA TRP A 189 4.27 8.98 -7.59
C TRP A 189 4.62 8.53 -9.01
N TYR A 190 3.63 8.51 -9.88
CA TYR A 190 3.75 8.19 -11.30
C TYR A 190 3.58 9.48 -12.13
N PRO A 191 4.65 10.22 -12.48
CA PRO A 191 4.53 11.51 -13.18
C PRO A 191 3.86 11.40 -14.54
N LEU A 192 4.13 10.32 -15.27
CA LEU A 192 3.59 10.09 -16.61
C LEU A 192 2.14 9.60 -16.63
N GLN A 193 1.60 9.17 -15.48
CA GLN A 193 0.24 8.63 -15.35
C GLN A 193 -0.83 9.63 -15.77
N VAL A 194 -0.57 10.93 -15.65
CA VAL A 194 -1.47 12.01 -16.10
C VAL A 194 -1.75 11.92 -17.61
N LEU A 195 -0.71 11.67 -18.41
CA LEU A 195 -0.87 11.53 -19.84
C LEU A 195 -1.68 10.26 -20.18
N ALA A 196 -1.41 9.16 -19.47
CA ALA A 196 -2.16 7.93 -19.62
C ALA A 196 -3.66 8.14 -19.27
N ILE A 197 -3.96 8.79 -18.16
CA ILE A 197 -5.33 9.10 -17.74
C ILE A 197 -6.05 9.94 -18.79
N PHE A 198 -5.40 10.95 -19.34
CA PHE A 198 -6.00 11.81 -20.37
C PHE A 198 -6.30 11.05 -21.66
N LEU A 199 -5.32 10.31 -22.20
CA LEU A 199 -5.46 9.57 -23.44
C LEU A 199 -6.46 8.41 -23.31
N LEU A 200 -6.31 7.60 -22.27
CA LEU A 200 -7.13 6.42 -22.04
C LEU A 200 -8.51 6.77 -21.47
N GLY A 201 -8.65 7.90 -20.79
CA GLY A 201 -9.94 8.41 -20.33
C GLY A 201 -10.92 8.65 -21.47
N ILE A 202 -10.44 9.19 -22.62
CA ILE A 202 -11.25 9.38 -23.83
C ILE A 202 -11.73 8.01 -24.37
N VAL A 203 -10.84 7.02 -24.42
CA VAL A 203 -11.18 5.65 -24.86
C VAL A 203 -12.17 5.01 -23.89
N PHE A 204 -11.96 5.20 -22.61
CA PHE A 204 -12.84 4.66 -21.58
C PHE A 204 -14.26 5.26 -21.68
N GLU A 205 -14.38 6.57 -21.80
CA GLU A 205 -15.67 7.27 -21.87
C GLU A 205 -16.41 7.01 -23.18
N SER A 206 -15.71 7.02 -24.32
CA SER A 206 -16.34 6.92 -25.63
C SER A 206 -16.54 5.50 -26.14
N LEU A 207 -15.77 4.53 -25.64
CA LEU A 207 -15.83 3.14 -26.11
C LEU A 207 -16.18 2.15 -24.99
N ILE A 208 -15.39 2.10 -23.91
CA ILE A 208 -15.53 1.05 -22.89
C ILE A 208 -16.86 1.17 -22.14
N MET A 209 -17.23 2.37 -21.69
CA MET A 209 -18.49 2.58 -20.97
C MET A 209 -19.75 2.26 -21.77
N PRO A 210 -19.91 2.73 -23.03
CA PRO A 210 -21.05 2.32 -23.87
C PRO A 210 -21.11 0.80 -24.09
N LEU A 211 -19.95 0.17 -24.40
CA LEU A 211 -19.89 -1.27 -24.59
C LEU A 211 -20.22 -2.06 -23.31
N ALA A 212 -19.76 -1.60 -22.14
CA ALA A 212 -20.11 -2.20 -20.88
C ALA A 212 -21.61 -2.12 -20.59
N LEU A 213 -22.26 -0.98 -20.88
CA LEU A 213 -23.73 -0.83 -20.75
C LEU A 213 -24.49 -1.75 -21.69
N VAL A 214 -24.09 -1.86 -22.96
CA VAL A 214 -24.70 -2.80 -23.93
C VAL A 214 -24.52 -4.23 -23.49
N SER A 215 -23.31 -4.60 -23.01
CA SER A 215 -23.04 -5.93 -22.46
C SER A 215 -23.84 -6.20 -21.20
N GLY A 216 -24.02 -5.19 -20.33
CA GLY A 216 -24.89 -5.29 -19.13
C GLY A 216 -26.35 -5.55 -19.48
N LEU A 217 -26.87 -4.97 -20.57
CA LEU A 217 -28.21 -5.28 -21.09
C LEU A 217 -28.28 -6.70 -21.66
N ALA A 218 -27.22 -7.14 -22.32
CA ALA A 218 -27.10 -8.52 -22.83
C ALA A 218 -27.13 -9.58 -21.72
N LEU A 219 -26.77 -9.22 -20.48
CA LEU A 219 -26.93 -10.06 -19.28
C LEU A 219 -28.39 -10.44 -19.00
N ILE A 220 -29.30 -9.53 -19.31
CA ILE A 220 -30.73 -9.64 -19.00
C ILE A 220 -31.46 -10.36 -20.14
N LEU A 221 -30.95 -10.26 -21.36
CA LEU A 221 -31.58 -10.81 -22.55
C LEU A 221 -30.92 -12.15 -22.96
N PRO A 222 -31.66 -13.27 -22.94
CA PRO A 222 -31.12 -14.55 -23.37
C PRO A 222 -30.75 -14.54 -24.87
N GLY A 223 -29.64 -15.20 -25.22
CA GLY A 223 -29.17 -15.34 -26.61
C GLY A 223 -28.07 -14.38 -27.04
N LEU A 224 -27.62 -13.46 -26.18
CA LEU A 224 -26.53 -12.53 -26.48
C LEU A 224 -25.15 -13.01 -25.95
N ASP A 225 -25.00 -14.29 -25.63
CA ASP A 225 -23.73 -14.87 -25.15
C ASP A 225 -22.60 -14.71 -26.19
N ARG A 226 -22.94 -14.75 -27.49
CA ARG A 226 -21.97 -14.50 -28.58
C ARG A 226 -21.41 -13.08 -28.57
N LEU A 227 -22.21 -12.09 -28.18
CA LEU A 227 -21.76 -10.71 -28.03
C LEU A 227 -20.77 -10.57 -26.87
N ALA A 228 -21.01 -11.25 -25.76
CA ALA A 228 -20.10 -11.27 -24.63
C ALA A 228 -18.74 -11.87 -25.00
N SER A 229 -18.73 -12.99 -25.75
CA SER A 229 -17.48 -13.61 -26.24
C SER A 229 -16.71 -12.71 -27.21
N LEU A 230 -17.43 -12.02 -28.12
CA LEU A 230 -16.81 -11.05 -29.04
C LEU A 230 -16.18 -9.88 -28.26
N MET A 231 -16.90 -9.36 -27.27
CA MET A 231 -16.40 -8.26 -26.42
C MET A 231 -15.19 -8.69 -25.59
N ASP A 232 -15.17 -9.93 -25.09
CA ASP A 232 -14.01 -10.47 -24.39
C ASP A 232 -12.79 -10.53 -25.30
N GLY A 233 -12.93 -11.01 -26.54
CA GLY A 233 -11.84 -11.02 -27.53
C GLY A 233 -11.30 -9.61 -27.83
N ILE A 234 -12.18 -8.63 -28.05
CA ILE A 234 -11.78 -7.22 -28.27
C ILE A 234 -11.05 -6.67 -27.04
N TYR A 235 -11.53 -6.98 -25.84
CA TYR A 235 -10.93 -6.51 -24.60
C TYR A 235 -9.55 -7.14 -24.34
N GLN A 236 -9.36 -8.41 -24.66
CA GLN A 236 -8.06 -9.07 -24.58
C GLN A 236 -7.04 -8.40 -25.52
N VAL A 237 -7.42 -8.15 -26.75
CA VAL A 237 -6.56 -7.41 -27.71
C VAL A 237 -6.23 -6.01 -27.17
N LEU A 238 -7.21 -5.32 -26.57
CA LEU A 238 -6.96 -4.01 -25.95
C LEU A 238 -5.96 -4.12 -24.79
N LEU A 239 -6.07 -5.13 -23.93
CA LEU A 239 -5.12 -5.36 -22.83
C LEU A 239 -3.72 -5.67 -23.35
N GLU A 240 -3.58 -6.46 -24.42
CA GLU A 240 -2.29 -6.75 -25.07
C GLU A 240 -1.64 -5.49 -25.65
N ILE A 241 -2.44 -4.59 -26.25
CA ILE A 241 -1.96 -3.28 -26.76
C ILE A 241 -1.56 -2.37 -25.59
N LEU A 242 -2.31 -2.39 -24.48
CA LEU A 242 -2.04 -1.55 -23.32
C LEU A 242 -0.86 -2.04 -22.46
N ALA A 243 -0.52 -3.32 -22.50
CA ALA A 243 0.56 -3.87 -21.69
C ALA A 243 1.93 -3.20 -21.95
N PRO A 244 2.41 -3.01 -23.21
CA PRO A 244 3.65 -2.27 -23.46
C PRO A 244 3.52 -0.78 -23.11
N VAL A 245 2.34 -0.19 -23.31
CA VAL A 245 2.07 1.20 -22.90
C VAL A 245 2.19 1.32 -21.38
N GLY A 246 1.67 0.36 -20.61
CA GLY A 246 1.80 0.29 -19.17
C GLY A 246 3.26 0.35 -18.71
N LYS A 247 4.17 -0.36 -19.41
CA LYS A 247 5.61 -0.33 -19.09
C LYS A 247 6.23 1.06 -19.23
N ILE A 248 5.83 1.83 -20.24
CA ILE A 248 6.31 3.21 -20.44
C ILE A 248 5.85 4.12 -19.30
N PHE A 249 4.59 3.95 -18.84
CA PHE A 249 3.99 4.76 -17.78
C PHE A 249 4.25 4.23 -16.38
N SER A 250 4.94 3.10 -16.23
CA SER A 250 5.24 2.48 -14.93
C SER A 250 6.38 3.17 -14.17
N TRP A 251 7.13 4.08 -14.84
CA TRP A 251 8.17 4.83 -14.13
C TRP A 251 7.57 5.63 -12.97
N HIS A 252 8.10 5.39 -11.78
CA HIS A 252 7.60 6.00 -10.56
C HIS A 252 8.72 6.34 -9.58
N VAL A 253 8.39 7.21 -8.65
CA VAL A 253 9.25 7.61 -7.53
C VAL A 253 8.57 7.20 -6.23
N ILE A 254 9.28 6.47 -5.38
CA ILE A 254 8.79 6.16 -4.03
C ILE A 254 8.87 7.42 -3.18
N THR A 255 7.72 7.91 -2.74
CA THR A 255 7.61 9.16 -1.97
C THR A 255 7.57 8.91 -0.46
N GLY A 256 7.21 7.70 -0.05
CA GLY A 256 6.90 7.40 1.33
C GLY A 256 5.68 8.17 1.83
N ARG A 257 5.31 7.95 3.09
CA ARG A 257 4.26 8.71 3.75
C ARG A 257 4.61 10.19 3.81
N LEU A 258 3.68 11.05 3.44
CA LEU A 258 3.87 12.50 3.48
C LEU A 258 3.65 13.01 4.92
N SER A 259 4.64 13.69 5.49
CA SER A 259 4.45 14.36 6.77
C SER A 259 3.62 15.64 6.60
N LEU A 260 3.07 16.15 7.71
CA LEU A 260 2.25 17.36 7.72
C LEU A 260 2.93 18.55 7.02
N ILE A 261 4.25 18.68 7.14
CA ILE A 261 5.00 19.79 6.52
C ILE A 261 4.95 19.72 4.99
N TYR A 262 5.04 18.54 4.39
CA TYR A 262 4.92 18.36 2.93
C TYR A 262 3.50 18.66 2.45
N TRP A 263 2.47 18.29 3.25
CA TRP A 263 1.09 18.63 2.97
C TRP A 263 0.83 20.12 3.04
N LEU A 264 1.33 20.83 4.07
CA LEU A 264 1.19 22.26 4.22
C LEU A 264 1.92 23.03 3.12
N LEU A 265 3.13 22.59 2.76
CA LEU A 265 3.89 23.17 1.65
C LEU A 265 3.15 22.99 0.31
N PHE A 266 2.65 21.78 0.05
CA PHE A 266 1.85 21.53 -1.14
C PHE A 266 0.61 22.42 -1.18
N LEU A 267 -0.14 22.48 -0.09
CA LEU A 267 -1.36 23.29 0.02
C LEU A 267 -1.07 24.78 -0.24
N ALA A 268 0.00 25.31 0.34
CA ALA A 268 0.42 26.70 0.10
C ALA A 268 0.73 26.95 -1.38
N LEU A 269 1.55 26.09 -1.99
CA LEU A 269 1.88 26.18 -3.41
C LEU A 269 0.64 26.04 -4.31
N PHE A 270 -0.27 25.13 -3.97
CA PHE A 270 -1.50 24.91 -4.71
C PHE A 270 -2.47 26.09 -4.62
N LEU A 271 -2.64 26.69 -3.43
CA LEU A 271 -3.47 27.89 -3.24
C LEU A 271 -2.89 29.09 -3.99
N LEU A 272 -1.57 29.27 -3.99
CA LEU A 272 -0.89 30.27 -4.79
C LEU A 272 -1.13 30.04 -6.29
N TRP A 273 -1.05 28.79 -6.73
CA TRP A 273 -1.32 28.43 -8.11
C TRP A 273 -2.79 28.68 -8.48
N LEU A 274 -3.77 28.33 -7.64
CA LEU A 274 -5.17 28.63 -7.87
C LEU A 274 -5.42 30.12 -8.03
N ARG A 275 -4.66 30.98 -7.32
CA ARG A 275 -4.82 32.44 -7.37
C ARG A 275 -4.24 33.07 -8.63
N TRP A 276 -3.12 32.56 -9.15
CA TRP A 276 -2.39 33.19 -10.24
C TRP A 276 -2.21 32.31 -11.48
N GLY A 277 -2.37 31.00 -11.37
CA GLY A 277 -2.13 30.03 -12.45
C GLY A 277 -3.11 30.11 -13.63
N TRP A 278 -4.24 30.76 -13.47
CA TRP A 278 -5.26 30.86 -14.53
C TRP A 278 -4.76 31.58 -15.81
N ARG A 279 -3.75 32.46 -15.69
CA ARG A 279 -3.17 33.17 -16.85
C ARG A 279 -2.37 32.23 -17.75
N HIS A 280 -1.60 31.32 -17.15
CA HIS A 280 -0.74 30.35 -17.84
C HIS A 280 -0.83 28.99 -17.13
N PRO A 281 -2.00 28.34 -17.14
CA PRO A 281 -2.26 27.19 -16.26
C PRO A 281 -1.32 26.01 -16.50
N TRP A 282 -0.94 25.79 -17.76
CA TRP A 282 -0.09 24.67 -18.11
C TRP A 282 1.35 24.87 -17.63
N SER A 283 1.98 25.98 -18.01
CA SER A 283 3.38 26.23 -17.64
C SER A 283 3.59 26.39 -16.13
N THR A 284 2.69 27.12 -15.46
CA THR A 284 2.78 27.31 -14.00
C THR A 284 2.44 26.02 -13.25
N GLY A 285 1.54 25.18 -13.78
CA GLY A 285 1.27 23.86 -13.26
C GLY A 285 2.49 22.95 -13.36
N VAL A 286 3.15 22.93 -14.52
CA VAL A 286 4.39 22.15 -14.71
C VAL A 286 5.49 22.62 -13.73
N VAL A 287 5.68 23.93 -13.57
CA VAL A 287 6.66 24.47 -12.60
C VAL A 287 6.36 24.00 -11.17
N LEU A 288 5.09 24.04 -10.76
CA LEU A 288 4.67 23.56 -9.44
C LEU A 288 4.99 22.08 -9.26
N VAL A 289 4.66 21.26 -10.27
CA VAL A 289 4.93 19.82 -10.26
C VAL A 289 6.42 19.52 -10.18
N CYS A 290 7.23 20.20 -10.99
CA CYS A 290 8.68 20.03 -10.99
C CYS A 290 9.30 20.46 -9.63
N ALA A 291 8.86 21.59 -9.09
CA ALA A 291 9.33 22.07 -7.79
C ALA A 291 8.97 21.11 -6.65
N TYR A 292 7.72 20.65 -6.61
CA TYR A 292 7.29 19.70 -5.60
C TYR A 292 7.94 18.34 -5.79
N GLY A 293 8.08 17.87 -7.04
CA GLY A 293 8.77 16.64 -7.38
C GLY A 293 10.25 16.65 -6.97
N LEU A 294 10.94 17.79 -7.13
CA LEU A 294 12.30 17.96 -6.66
C LEU A 294 12.39 17.83 -5.13
N ILE A 295 11.47 18.46 -4.41
CA ILE A 295 11.39 18.36 -2.94
C ILE A 295 11.19 16.90 -2.50
N LEU A 296 10.28 16.17 -3.17
CA LEU A 296 10.04 14.76 -2.87
C LEU A 296 11.25 13.87 -3.24
N GLY A 297 11.94 14.19 -4.34
CA GLY A 297 13.16 13.48 -4.75
C GLY A 297 14.33 13.65 -3.78
N LEU A 298 14.38 14.81 -3.09
CA LEU A 298 15.37 15.08 -2.05
C LEU A 298 15.01 14.49 -0.69
N LYS A 299 13.73 14.13 -0.47
CA LYS A 299 13.24 13.64 0.83
C LYS A 299 14.09 12.51 1.45
N PRO A 300 14.53 11.47 0.72
CA PRO A 300 15.38 10.42 1.30
C PRO A 300 16.69 10.93 1.87
N TYR A 301 17.25 11.98 1.26
CA TYR A 301 18.50 12.62 1.71
C TYR A 301 18.29 13.66 2.82
N LEU A 302 17.03 14.01 3.13
CA LEU A 302 16.65 14.91 4.22
C LEU A 302 16.17 14.15 5.46
N HIS A 303 16.17 12.83 5.41
CA HIS A 303 15.83 11.99 6.55
C HIS A 303 17.01 11.91 7.52
N TRP A 304 16.94 12.69 8.59
CA TRP A 304 18.05 12.92 9.53
C TRP A 304 18.21 11.85 10.63
N GLN A 305 17.35 10.85 10.62
CA GLN A 305 17.33 9.78 11.62
C GLN A 305 17.63 8.43 10.96
N SER A 306 18.52 7.66 11.54
CA SER A 306 18.58 6.22 11.27
C SER A 306 17.47 5.50 12.01
N SER A 307 17.00 4.39 11.50
CA SER A 307 15.95 3.62 12.15
C SER A 307 16.07 2.12 11.93
N VAL A 308 15.59 1.37 12.92
CA VAL A 308 15.30 -0.06 12.80
C VAL A 308 13.82 -0.27 13.09
N THR A 309 13.13 -0.98 12.20
CA THR A 309 11.71 -1.27 12.33
C THR A 309 11.49 -2.78 12.26
N ILE A 310 10.91 -3.37 13.29
CA ILE A 310 10.31 -4.71 13.20
C ILE A 310 8.91 -4.53 12.64
N LEU A 311 8.69 -5.05 11.46
CA LEU A 311 7.41 -4.95 10.77
C LEU A 311 6.42 -5.96 11.36
N ASP A 312 5.16 -5.56 11.47
CA ASP A 312 4.06 -6.48 11.72
C ASP A 312 3.66 -7.13 10.40
N VAL A 313 4.31 -8.22 10.07
CA VAL A 313 4.01 -9.04 8.89
C VAL A 313 3.10 -10.23 9.22
N GLY A 314 2.37 -10.17 10.34
CA GLY A 314 1.62 -11.31 10.86
C GLY A 314 2.53 -12.35 11.48
N GLN A 315 2.28 -13.65 11.23
CA GLN A 315 3.22 -14.69 11.65
C GLN A 315 4.43 -14.65 10.73
N GLY A 316 5.63 -14.47 11.30
CA GLY A 316 6.89 -14.38 10.58
C GLY A 316 7.75 -13.19 11.01
N ASP A 317 8.90 -13.07 10.38
CA ASP A 317 9.89 -12.04 10.67
C ASP A 317 10.12 -11.10 9.49
N SER A 318 10.26 -9.83 9.78
CA SER A 318 10.80 -8.83 8.86
C SER A 318 11.33 -7.63 9.63
N LEU A 319 12.63 -7.37 9.50
CA LEU A 319 13.32 -6.27 10.17
C LEU A 319 13.95 -5.36 9.11
N VAL A 320 13.62 -4.08 9.15
CA VAL A 320 14.14 -3.05 8.23
C VAL A 320 15.09 -2.13 8.98
N TYR A 321 16.29 -1.96 8.47
CA TYR A 321 17.20 -0.88 8.85
C TYR A 321 17.25 0.18 7.75
N GLN A 322 17.19 1.44 8.12
CA GLN A 322 17.32 2.59 7.22
C GLN A 322 18.33 3.58 7.79
N ALA A 323 19.34 3.94 7.00
CA ALA A 323 20.36 4.90 7.40
C ALA A 323 19.88 6.35 7.22
N ALA A 324 20.31 7.25 8.13
CA ALA A 324 20.08 8.68 8.01
C ALA A 324 20.79 9.27 6.77
N TRP A 325 20.25 10.37 6.22
CA TRP A 325 20.84 11.15 5.12
C TRP A 325 21.16 10.35 3.86
N SER A 326 20.55 9.16 3.72
CA SER A 326 20.90 8.17 2.70
C SER A 326 19.67 7.42 2.19
N LYS A 327 19.83 6.79 1.03
CA LYS A 327 18.89 5.77 0.53
C LYS A 327 19.23 4.36 1.00
N GLU A 328 20.31 4.22 1.78
CA GLU A 328 20.73 2.92 2.25
C GLU A 328 19.67 2.29 3.15
N ALA A 329 19.19 1.12 2.73
CA ALA A 329 18.23 0.34 3.48
C ALA A 329 18.59 -1.16 3.42
N TRP A 330 18.37 -1.85 4.54
CA TRP A 330 18.64 -3.27 4.70
C TRP A 330 17.41 -3.98 5.23
N LEU A 331 17.20 -5.19 4.77
CA LEU A 331 16.10 -6.03 5.21
C LEU A 331 16.64 -7.36 5.73
N ILE A 332 16.20 -7.76 6.92
CA ILE A 332 16.44 -9.10 7.47
C ILE A 332 15.09 -9.80 7.49
N ASP A 333 14.97 -10.85 6.69
CA ASP A 333 13.77 -11.62 6.42
C ASP A 333 12.62 -10.82 5.76
N THR A 334 11.76 -11.52 5.05
CA THR A 334 10.71 -10.91 4.22
C THR A 334 9.30 -11.22 4.72
N GLY A 335 9.15 -12.06 5.75
CA GLY A 335 7.86 -12.63 6.08
C GLY A 335 7.31 -13.51 4.96
N GLY A 336 6.08 -13.94 5.09
CA GLY A 336 5.41 -14.75 4.08
C GLY A 336 4.50 -15.80 4.70
N ARG A 337 3.90 -16.61 3.84
CA ARG A 337 3.07 -17.74 4.26
C ARG A 337 2.85 -18.73 3.10
N PRO A 338 2.36 -19.96 3.38
CA PRO A 338 1.87 -20.85 2.34
C PRO A 338 0.64 -20.25 1.62
N PRO A 339 0.34 -20.67 0.37
CA PRO A 339 -0.80 -20.19 -0.38
C PRO A 339 -2.13 -20.59 0.30
N TYR A 340 -3.12 -19.68 0.26
CA TYR A 340 -4.45 -19.96 0.78
C TYR A 340 -5.54 -19.57 -0.25
N PRO A 341 -6.44 -20.48 -0.63
CA PRO A 341 -6.45 -21.92 -0.27
C PRO A 341 -5.23 -22.66 -0.83
N ALA A 342 -4.81 -23.72 -0.15
CA ALA A 342 -3.69 -24.54 -0.60
C ALA A 342 -3.96 -25.08 -2.02
N SER A 343 -3.04 -24.81 -2.94
CA SER A 343 -3.09 -25.31 -4.32
C SER A 343 -2.06 -26.42 -4.50
N LYS A 344 -2.44 -27.49 -5.20
CA LYS A 344 -1.49 -28.54 -5.63
C LYS A 344 -0.70 -28.12 -6.87
N GLU A 345 -1.21 -27.10 -7.59
CA GLU A 345 -0.63 -26.56 -8.81
C GLU A 345 -0.23 -25.11 -8.51
N GLY A 346 1.06 -24.81 -8.47
CA GLY A 346 1.58 -23.47 -8.20
C GLY A 346 2.71 -23.48 -7.17
N PRO A 347 3.30 -22.30 -6.88
CA PRO A 347 4.39 -22.18 -5.94
C PRO A 347 3.97 -22.53 -4.50
N SER A 348 4.90 -23.02 -3.71
CA SER A 348 4.70 -23.38 -2.31
C SER A 348 4.41 -22.17 -1.39
N PHE A 349 4.60 -20.95 -1.88
CA PHE A 349 4.41 -19.68 -1.16
C PHE A 349 3.28 -18.83 -1.74
N ASP A 350 2.69 -17.96 -0.91
CA ASP A 350 1.66 -17.01 -1.32
C ASP A 350 2.31 -15.80 -2.02
N THR A 351 2.25 -15.79 -3.35
CA THR A 351 2.81 -14.72 -4.19
C THR A 351 2.18 -13.35 -3.94
N GLN A 352 0.97 -13.29 -3.36
CA GLN A 352 0.26 -12.04 -3.10
C GLN A 352 0.56 -11.46 -1.71
N TYR A 353 1.07 -12.26 -0.78
CA TYR A 353 1.25 -11.85 0.61
C TYR A 353 2.17 -10.64 0.75
N GLY A 354 3.31 -10.63 0.06
CA GLY A 354 4.26 -9.53 0.07
C GLY A 354 3.68 -8.22 -0.47
N TYR A 355 2.80 -8.28 -1.50
CA TYR A 355 2.15 -7.10 -2.08
C TYR A 355 1.21 -6.39 -1.11
N TYR A 356 0.60 -7.11 -0.16
CA TYR A 356 -0.35 -6.53 0.79
C TYR A 356 0.25 -6.18 2.14
N ASN A 357 1.38 -6.78 2.51
CA ASN A 357 1.97 -6.63 3.84
C ASN A 357 3.34 -5.97 3.81
N LEU A 358 4.34 -6.58 3.16
CA LEU A 358 5.73 -6.10 3.20
C LEU A 358 5.96 -4.87 2.33
N ILE A 359 5.59 -4.94 1.04
CA ILE A 359 5.90 -3.90 0.05
C ILE A 359 5.27 -2.55 0.41
N PRO A 360 3.99 -2.46 0.83
CA PRO A 360 3.42 -1.19 1.29
C PRO A 360 4.12 -0.62 2.53
N ALA A 361 4.58 -1.47 3.45
CA ALA A 361 5.30 -1.04 4.64
C ALA A 361 6.68 -0.44 4.31
N LEU A 362 7.39 -1.01 3.33
CA LEU A 362 8.64 -0.46 2.80
C LEU A 362 8.40 0.85 2.06
N LYS A 363 7.43 0.87 1.14
CA LYS A 363 7.06 2.07 0.37
C LYS A 363 6.62 3.21 1.30
N ALA A 364 5.87 2.93 2.37
CA ALA A 364 5.45 3.92 3.38
C ALA A 364 6.65 4.58 4.08
N GLN A 365 7.73 3.84 4.28
CA GLN A 365 8.98 4.36 4.85
C GLN A 365 9.86 5.09 3.80
N GLY A 366 9.43 5.14 2.53
CA GLY A 366 10.18 5.77 1.44
C GLY A 366 11.28 4.88 0.88
N ILE A 367 11.25 3.57 1.13
CA ILE A 367 12.25 2.60 0.66
C ILE A 367 11.81 2.08 -0.71
N GLY A 368 12.54 2.46 -1.74
CA GLY A 368 12.33 2.02 -3.13
C GLY A 368 13.42 1.09 -3.66
N SER A 369 14.52 0.92 -2.92
CA SER A 369 15.59 -0.03 -3.18
C SER A 369 16.19 -0.51 -1.88
N LEU A 370 16.75 -1.71 -1.89
CA LEU A 370 17.42 -2.32 -0.75
C LEU A 370 18.88 -2.57 -1.12
N THR A 371 19.79 -1.97 -0.35
CA THR A 371 21.23 -2.21 -0.46
C THR A 371 21.56 -3.67 -0.18
N GLY A 372 20.79 -4.28 0.74
CA GLY A 372 20.93 -5.68 1.04
C GLY A 372 19.71 -6.30 1.69
N VAL A 373 19.52 -7.58 1.38
CA VAL A 373 18.54 -8.46 2.02
C VAL A 373 19.28 -9.65 2.60
N MET A 374 19.04 -9.98 3.85
CA MET A 374 19.49 -11.22 4.45
C MET A 374 18.28 -12.09 4.75
N ILE A 375 18.29 -13.34 4.29
CA ILE A 375 17.32 -14.37 4.68
C ILE A 375 18.00 -15.27 5.71
N THR A 376 17.42 -15.31 6.90
CA THR A 376 17.98 -16.12 7.99
C THR A 376 17.94 -17.60 7.66
N HIS A 377 16.78 -18.09 7.19
CA HIS A 377 16.59 -19.49 6.79
C HIS A 377 15.45 -19.65 5.77
N SER A 378 15.11 -20.89 5.39
CA SER A 378 14.25 -21.19 4.25
C SER A 378 12.76 -21.33 4.58
N ASP A 379 12.31 -21.13 5.82
CA ASP A 379 10.89 -21.25 6.16
C ASP A 379 10.09 -20.08 5.56
N LEU A 380 8.83 -20.38 5.19
CA LEU A 380 8.03 -19.46 4.39
C LEU A 380 7.69 -18.16 5.11
N ASP A 381 7.62 -18.15 6.41
CA ASP A 381 7.39 -16.96 7.23
C ASP A 381 8.65 -16.06 7.39
N HIS A 382 9.76 -16.44 6.73
CA HIS A 382 10.99 -15.66 6.58
C HIS A 382 11.30 -15.34 5.12
N ILE A 383 11.24 -16.31 4.20
CA ILE A 383 11.62 -16.14 2.79
C ILE A 383 10.42 -15.93 1.85
N GLY A 384 9.20 -16.22 2.28
CA GLY A 384 8.06 -16.40 1.39
C GLY A 384 7.64 -15.18 0.58
N SER A 385 7.93 -13.95 1.05
CA SER A 385 7.63 -12.73 0.28
C SER A 385 8.79 -12.25 -0.60
N LEU A 386 9.93 -12.94 -0.63
CA LEU A 386 11.10 -12.51 -1.40
C LEU A 386 10.82 -12.45 -2.91
N ALA A 387 10.03 -13.38 -3.45
CA ALA A 387 9.66 -13.39 -4.86
C ALA A 387 8.88 -12.13 -5.26
N SER A 388 7.83 -11.76 -4.51
CA SER A 388 7.05 -10.55 -4.75
C SER A 388 7.86 -9.27 -4.50
N LEU A 389 8.71 -9.28 -3.47
CA LEU A 389 9.59 -8.16 -3.15
C LEU A 389 10.54 -7.84 -4.31
N SER A 390 11.21 -8.85 -4.85
CA SER A 390 12.18 -8.69 -5.95
C SER A 390 11.57 -8.18 -7.26
N GLN A 391 10.25 -8.32 -7.44
CA GLN A 391 9.54 -7.78 -8.60
C GLN A 391 9.20 -6.28 -8.48
N GLU A 392 9.11 -5.76 -7.24
CA GLU A 392 8.65 -4.41 -6.94
C GLU A 392 9.74 -3.49 -6.39
N VAL A 393 10.75 -4.07 -5.73
CA VAL A 393 11.81 -3.33 -5.05
C VAL A 393 13.16 -3.85 -5.55
N ALA A 394 14.01 -2.94 -6.00
CA ALA A 394 15.36 -3.30 -6.43
C ALA A 394 16.17 -3.79 -5.22
N ILE A 395 16.83 -4.95 -5.38
CA ILE A 395 17.69 -5.57 -4.37
C ILE A 395 19.11 -5.65 -4.97
N ASP A 396 20.06 -4.93 -4.37
CA ASP A 396 21.44 -4.97 -4.86
C ASP A 396 22.15 -6.28 -4.46
N ASN A 397 22.02 -6.66 -3.18
CA ASN A 397 22.68 -7.83 -2.63
C ASN A 397 21.71 -8.70 -1.82
N LEU A 398 21.82 -10.00 -1.94
CA LEU A 398 21.03 -10.98 -1.19
C LEU A 398 21.96 -12.00 -0.53
N TRP A 399 21.88 -12.14 0.80
CA TRP A 399 22.64 -13.13 1.56
C TRP A 399 21.72 -14.25 2.03
N ILE A 400 22.14 -15.48 1.75
CA ILE A 400 21.49 -16.71 2.19
C ILE A 400 22.53 -17.71 2.70
N SER A 401 22.14 -18.62 3.58
CA SER A 401 23.01 -19.72 3.99
C SER A 401 23.14 -20.78 2.87
N GLN A 402 24.22 -21.55 2.89
CA GLN A 402 24.38 -22.69 1.99
C GLN A 402 23.23 -23.70 2.17
N HIS A 403 22.69 -23.83 3.39
CA HIS A 403 21.52 -24.67 3.67
C HIS A 403 20.30 -24.16 2.91
N THR A 404 19.99 -22.85 3.02
CA THR A 404 18.89 -22.22 2.28
C THR A 404 19.07 -22.37 0.77
N ALA A 405 20.30 -22.20 0.25
CA ALA A 405 20.60 -22.31 -1.18
C ALA A 405 20.31 -23.71 -1.75
N SER A 406 20.37 -24.76 -0.93
CA SER A 406 20.04 -26.15 -1.31
C SER A 406 18.57 -26.50 -1.11
N HIS A 407 17.77 -25.67 -0.42
CA HIS A 407 16.39 -25.96 -0.09
C HIS A 407 15.44 -25.81 -1.30
N PRO A 408 14.42 -26.67 -1.47
CA PRO A 408 13.47 -26.61 -2.60
C PRO A 408 12.78 -25.26 -2.78
N VAL A 409 12.36 -24.60 -1.70
CA VAL A 409 11.71 -23.27 -1.71
C VAL A 409 12.59 -22.24 -2.39
N TRP A 410 13.90 -22.25 -2.15
CA TRP A 410 14.83 -21.36 -2.84
C TRP A 410 14.83 -21.57 -4.35
N GLN A 411 14.77 -22.83 -4.81
CA GLN A 411 14.74 -23.13 -6.25
C GLN A 411 13.45 -22.59 -6.91
N GLU A 412 12.35 -22.55 -6.17
CA GLU A 412 11.11 -21.95 -6.64
C GLU A 412 11.17 -20.42 -6.66
N ILE A 413 11.83 -19.78 -5.69
CA ILE A 413 11.91 -18.31 -5.55
C ILE A 413 12.97 -17.70 -6.49
N LYS A 414 14.11 -18.36 -6.67
CA LYS A 414 15.24 -17.86 -7.44
C LYS A 414 14.90 -17.30 -8.83
N PRO A 415 13.99 -17.90 -9.63
CA PRO A 415 13.62 -17.38 -10.94
C PRO A 415 12.93 -16.00 -10.93
N TYR A 416 12.40 -15.57 -9.77
CA TYR A 416 11.74 -14.26 -9.62
C TYR A 416 12.74 -13.13 -9.31
N LEU A 417 14.00 -13.47 -9.00
CA LEU A 417 15.02 -12.46 -8.69
C LEU A 417 15.37 -11.63 -9.93
N ALA A 418 15.59 -10.34 -9.71
CA ALA A 418 16.08 -9.47 -10.77
C ALA A 418 17.50 -9.88 -11.19
N ALA A 419 17.81 -9.79 -12.48
CA ALA A 419 19.09 -10.25 -13.04
C ALA A 419 20.31 -9.51 -12.47
N ASN A 420 20.14 -8.33 -11.93
CA ASN A 420 21.19 -7.51 -11.32
C ASN A 420 21.36 -7.75 -9.80
N THR A 421 20.53 -8.58 -9.17
CA THR A 421 20.68 -8.93 -7.75
C THR A 421 21.89 -9.87 -7.57
N GLN A 422 22.85 -9.45 -6.75
CA GLN A 422 24.01 -10.28 -6.40
C GLN A 422 23.66 -11.22 -5.24
N VAL A 423 23.73 -12.53 -5.47
CA VAL A 423 23.43 -13.54 -4.45
C VAL A 423 24.72 -14.04 -3.81
N HIS A 424 24.84 -13.85 -2.50
CA HIS A 424 25.96 -14.29 -1.67
C HIS A 424 25.53 -15.50 -0.84
N VAL A 425 26.20 -16.64 -1.05
CA VAL A 425 25.94 -17.88 -0.30
C VAL A 425 26.97 -18.01 0.81
N LEU A 426 26.51 -17.99 2.05
CA LEU A 426 27.36 -18.05 3.24
C LEU A 426 27.60 -19.49 3.67
N GLY A 427 28.89 -19.83 3.87
CA GLY A 427 29.30 -21.13 4.38
C GLY A 427 29.05 -21.29 5.88
N PRO A 428 29.06 -22.54 6.41
CA PRO A 428 28.83 -22.80 7.82
C PRO A 428 30.02 -22.36 8.69
N GLY A 429 29.72 -21.97 9.93
CA GLY A 429 30.70 -21.71 10.98
C GLY A 429 31.63 -20.51 10.75
N GLN A 430 31.16 -19.47 10.06
CA GLN A 430 31.94 -18.30 9.67
C GLN A 430 31.32 -17.00 10.16
N VAL A 431 32.14 -15.94 10.21
CA VAL A 431 31.74 -14.56 10.49
C VAL A 431 31.98 -13.72 9.26
N TYR A 432 30.98 -12.91 8.91
CA TYR A 432 31.01 -12.01 7.75
C TYR A 432 30.76 -10.59 8.20
N SER A 433 31.78 -9.74 8.17
CA SER A 433 31.59 -8.30 8.36
C SER A 433 31.06 -7.70 7.06
N ILE A 434 29.80 -7.35 7.03
CA ILE A 434 29.11 -6.87 5.82
C ILE A 434 29.37 -5.39 5.62
N LYS A 435 29.23 -4.63 6.70
CA LYS A 435 29.54 -3.19 6.78
C LYS A 435 29.84 -2.83 8.23
N GLU A 436 30.29 -1.61 8.46
CA GLU A 436 30.46 -1.11 9.82
C GLU A 436 29.14 -1.22 10.60
N GLY A 437 29.16 -1.93 11.71
CA GLY A 437 28.01 -2.16 12.56
C GLY A 437 27.04 -3.26 12.12
N LEU A 438 27.27 -3.96 11.00
CA LEU A 438 26.46 -5.11 10.57
C LEU A 438 27.36 -6.34 10.33
N THR A 439 27.16 -7.36 11.13
CA THR A 439 27.93 -8.61 11.04
C THR A 439 26.99 -9.80 11.03
N PHE A 440 27.24 -10.76 10.14
CA PHE A 440 26.52 -12.02 10.05
C PHE A 440 27.37 -13.16 10.62
N TYR A 441 26.71 -14.08 11.30
CA TYR A 441 27.30 -15.27 11.92
C TYR A 441 26.54 -16.50 11.44
N THR A 442 27.26 -17.53 11.03
CA THR A 442 26.66 -18.81 10.66
C THR A 442 27.11 -19.89 11.62
N ASN A 443 26.17 -20.72 12.08
CA ASN A 443 26.48 -21.92 12.85
C ASN A 443 27.06 -23.03 11.99
N ASN A 444 27.58 -24.07 12.62
CA ASN A 444 27.87 -25.33 11.93
C ASN A 444 26.53 -26.00 11.61
N PHE A 445 26.23 -26.19 10.34
CA PHE A 445 25.08 -26.91 9.85
C PHE A 445 25.46 -27.82 8.69
N ASN A 446 24.67 -28.84 8.45
CA ASN A 446 24.78 -29.74 7.31
C ASN A 446 23.39 -29.90 6.65
N GLN A 447 23.29 -30.72 5.62
CA GLN A 447 22.02 -30.93 4.89
C GLN A 447 20.90 -31.55 5.73
N ALA A 448 21.24 -32.23 6.83
CA ALA A 448 20.26 -32.85 7.73
C ALA A 448 19.83 -31.92 8.88
N THR A 449 20.45 -30.73 9.00
CA THR A 449 20.06 -29.71 10.00
C THR A 449 18.68 -29.17 9.63
N ALA A 450 17.82 -28.94 10.62
CA ALA A 450 16.52 -28.30 10.40
C ALA A 450 16.72 -26.87 9.86
N PRO A 451 15.82 -26.35 8.98
CA PRO A 451 15.94 -24.99 8.44
C PRO A 451 16.16 -23.92 9.52
N ASN A 452 15.36 -23.97 10.60
CA ASN A 452 15.45 -23.06 11.73
C ASN A 452 16.86 -23.00 12.33
N ASP A 453 17.46 -24.15 12.55
CA ASP A 453 18.78 -24.29 13.19
C ASP A 453 19.94 -23.91 12.26
N ALA A 454 19.69 -23.86 10.94
CA ALA A 454 20.62 -23.34 9.94
C ALA A 454 20.48 -21.82 9.73
N SER A 455 19.76 -21.12 10.62
CA SER A 455 19.57 -19.66 10.56
C SER A 455 20.89 -18.91 10.60
N ILE A 456 20.99 -17.83 9.82
CA ILE A 456 22.05 -16.83 9.92
C ILE A 456 21.70 -15.89 11.08
N ALA A 457 22.60 -15.75 12.04
CA ALA A 457 22.47 -14.73 13.07
C ALA A 457 23.08 -13.40 12.57
N ALA A 458 22.56 -12.28 13.08
CA ALA A 458 23.07 -10.95 12.75
C ALA A 458 23.21 -10.09 14.00
N THR A 459 24.31 -9.34 14.09
CA THR A 459 24.40 -8.19 14.99
C THR A 459 24.32 -6.90 14.19
N LEU A 460 23.52 -5.94 14.66
CA LEU A 460 23.31 -4.64 14.04
C LEU A 460 23.51 -3.52 15.04
N ALA A 461 24.40 -2.59 14.73
CA ALA A 461 24.57 -1.36 15.53
C ALA A 461 23.37 -0.40 15.32
N MET A 462 22.82 0.11 16.42
CA MET A 462 21.66 0.98 16.49
C MET A 462 21.96 2.19 17.37
N GLY A 463 22.71 3.16 16.85
CA GLY A 463 23.25 4.25 17.66
C GLY A 463 24.19 3.72 18.73
N ARG A 464 23.86 3.94 20.01
CA ARG A 464 24.64 3.41 21.14
C ARG A 464 24.31 1.95 21.53
N HIS A 465 23.28 1.38 20.90
CA HIS A 465 22.85 0.01 21.18
C HIS A 465 23.29 -0.97 20.10
N ARG A 466 23.28 -2.24 20.42
CA ARG A 466 23.50 -3.34 19.47
C ARG A 466 22.33 -4.32 19.58
N LEU A 467 21.74 -4.63 18.44
CA LEU A 467 20.70 -5.64 18.28
C LEU A 467 21.34 -6.97 17.89
N LEU A 468 20.90 -8.07 18.49
CA LEU A 468 21.15 -9.45 18.05
C LEU A 468 19.86 -10.04 17.52
N ASN A 469 19.88 -10.52 16.27
CA ASN A 469 18.84 -11.33 15.64
C ASN A 469 19.40 -12.73 15.37
N LEU A 470 18.67 -13.76 15.80
CA LEU A 470 19.07 -15.17 15.70
C LEU A 470 18.22 -15.97 14.69
N GLY A 471 17.29 -15.28 13.97
CA GLY A 471 16.27 -15.98 13.18
C GLY A 471 15.44 -16.89 14.09
N ASP A 472 15.32 -18.16 13.72
CA ASP A 472 14.50 -19.14 14.44
C ASP A 472 15.32 -20.26 15.11
N MET A 473 16.60 -19.99 15.43
CA MET A 473 17.47 -20.95 16.11
C MET A 473 16.83 -21.52 17.36
N SER A 474 16.98 -22.84 17.56
CA SER A 474 16.68 -23.49 18.81
C SER A 474 17.76 -23.22 19.87
N GLY A 475 17.43 -23.44 21.15
CA GLY A 475 18.33 -23.19 22.26
C GLY A 475 19.65 -23.95 22.21
N GLU A 476 19.68 -25.14 21.59
CA GLU A 476 20.90 -25.90 21.36
C GLU A 476 21.86 -25.18 20.39
N TYR A 477 21.31 -24.65 19.30
CA TYR A 477 22.11 -23.91 18.30
C TYR A 477 22.44 -22.49 18.75
N GLU A 478 21.60 -21.87 19.60
CA GLU A 478 21.96 -20.62 20.27
C GLU A 478 23.19 -20.82 21.17
N GLN A 479 23.23 -21.90 21.94
CA GLN A 479 24.38 -22.24 22.78
C GLN A 479 25.63 -22.52 21.93
N ALA A 480 25.53 -23.32 20.88
CA ALA A 480 26.63 -23.58 19.96
C ALA A 480 27.17 -22.29 19.32
N LEU A 481 26.29 -21.33 19.02
CA LEU A 481 26.67 -20.04 18.45
C LEU A 481 27.51 -19.21 19.42
N ILE A 482 27.07 -19.05 20.69
CA ILE A 482 27.81 -18.25 21.68
C ILE A 482 29.09 -18.95 22.17
N GLU A 483 29.13 -20.27 22.16
CA GLU A 483 30.39 -21.03 22.43
C GLU A 483 31.44 -20.81 21.32
N ARG A 484 30.96 -20.75 20.07
CA ARG A 484 31.85 -20.54 18.92
C ARG A 484 32.26 -19.07 18.76
N PHE A 485 31.38 -18.14 19.06
CA PHE A 485 31.56 -16.69 18.92
C PHE A 485 31.29 -15.98 20.24
N PRO A 486 32.14 -16.16 21.25
CA PRO A 486 31.91 -15.60 22.59
C PRO A 486 31.94 -14.08 22.65
N GLU A 487 32.39 -13.41 21.59
CA GLU A 487 32.38 -11.95 21.43
C GLU A 487 30.98 -11.39 21.14
N ILE A 488 29.99 -12.23 20.85
CA ILE A 488 28.62 -11.77 20.59
C ILE A 488 28.05 -11.15 21.84
N GLN A 489 27.82 -9.83 21.79
CA GLN A 489 27.19 -9.03 22.84
C GLN A 489 26.12 -8.14 22.21
N ALA A 490 24.99 -7.93 22.90
CA ALA A 490 23.92 -7.08 22.43
C ALA A 490 23.12 -6.50 23.61
N ASP A 491 22.67 -5.25 23.48
CA ASP A 491 21.76 -4.62 24.43
C ASP A 491 20.30 -5.01 24.16
N ILE A 492 19.99 -5.36 22.91
CA ILE A 492 18.64 -5.67 22.45
C ILE A 492 18.68 -7.06 21.78
N LEU A 493 17.77 -7.93 22.23
CA LEU A 493 17.62 -9.26 21.67
C LEU A 493 16.32 -9.35 20.89
N LYS A 494 16.36 -9.62 19.58
CA LYS A 494 15.20 -10.16 18.87
C LYS A 494 15.12 -11.64 19.22
N CYS A 495 14.12 -12.00 20.04
CA CYS A 495 13.91 -13.37 20.48
C CYS A 495 13.74 -14.30 19.27
N ALA A 496 14.48 -15.42 19.28
CA ALA A 496 14.41 -16.38 18.20
C ALA A 496 13.06 -17.09 18.15
N HIS A 497 12.70 -17.56 16.94
CA HIS A 497 11.54 -18.38 16.66
C HIS A 497 10.24 -17.80 17.25
N HIS A 498 10.05 -16.48 17.01
CA HIS A 498 8.87 -15.71 17.42
C HIS A 498 8.57 -15.73 18.93
N GLY A 499 9.57 -16.03 19.74
CA GLY A 499 9.42 -16.24 21.20
C GLY A 499 8.92 -17.64 21.55
N SER A 500 9.31 -18.68 20.79
CA SER A 500 9.06 -20.09 21.09
C SER A 500 9.65 -20.49 22.45
N ARG A 501 9.03 -21.45 23.13
CA ARG A 501 9.55 -22.03 24.37
C ARG A 501 10.89 -22.76 24.20
N PHE A 502 11.19 -23.19 22.98
CA PHE A 502 12.40 -23.94 22.63
C PHE A 502 13.60 -23.04 22.27
N SER A 503 13.39 -21.72 22.27
CA SER A 503 14.38 -20.72 21.96
C SER A 503 14.56 -19.74 23.12
N SER A 504 15.44 -18.75 22.96
CA SER A 504 15.82 -17.79 24.02
C SER A 504 16.23 -18.53 25.30
N SER A 505 17.25 -19.39 25.12
CA SER A 505 17.77 -20.26 26.17
C SER A 505 18.36 -19.49 27.33
N ASP A 506 18.38 -20.12 28.52
CA ASP A 506 19.01 -19.50 29.70
C ASP A 506 20.50 -19.24 29.47
N ALA A 507 21.20 -20.10 28.71
CA ALA A 507 22.58 -19.90 28.32
C ALA A 507 22.78 -18.62 27.51
N LEU A 508 21.96 -18.41 26.48
CA LEU A 508 21.99 -17.20 25.65
C LEU A 508 21.70 -15.95 26.50
N LEU A 509 20.59 -15.96 27.27
CA LEU A 509 20.17 -14.81 28.09
C LEU A 509 21.20 -14.43 29.15
N ASN A 510 21.90 -15.42 29.71
CA ASN A 510 22.98 -15.18 30.70
C ASN A 510 24.26 -14.67 30.02
N HIS A 511 24.56 -15.08 28.79
CA HIS A 511 25.72 -14.62 28.03
C HIS A 511 25.53 -13.20 27.50
N VAL A 512 24.41 -12.93 26.81
CA VAL A 512 24.12 -11.65 26.15
C VAL A 512 23.65 -10.58 27.12
N GLN A 513 22.89 -10.93 28.17
CA GLN A 513 22.30 -10.04 29.18
C GLN A 513 21.56 -8.85 28.55
N PRO A 514 20.60 -9.08 27.65
CA PRO A 514 19.96 -8.00 26.93
C PRO A 514 19.11 -7.13 27.87
N LYS A 515 19.09 -5.83 27.61
CA LYS A 515 18.29 -4.83 28.36
C LYS A 515 16.85 -4.75 27.85
N LEU A 516 16.61 -5.21 26.63
CA LEU A 516 15.31 -5.18 25.96
C LEU A 516 15.18 -6.41 25.06
N ALA A 517 13.99 -7.00 25.01
CA ALA A 517 13.63 -8.06 24.08
C ALA A 517 12.59 -7.58 23.05
N LEU A 518 12.72 -8.05 21.82
CA LEU A 518 11.79 -7.79 20.72
C LEU A 518 11.25 -9.14 20.23
N LEU A 519 9.93 -9.21 20.05
CA LEU A 519 9.26 -10.42 19.60
C LEU A 519 8.38 -10.10 18.38
N SER A 520 8.51 -10.90 17.33
CA SER A 520 7.69 -10.80 16.12
C SER A 520 6.80 -12.03 16.03
N ALA A 521 5.48 -11.87 16.07
CA ALA A 521 4.51 -12.96 15.96
C ALA A 521 3.16 -12.42 15.46
N GLY A 522 2.31 -13.29 14.96
CA GLY A 522 0.95 -12.93 14.56
C GLY A 522 -0.01 -12.85 15.75
N VAL A 523 -1.01 -11.94 15.67
CA VAL A 523 -2.03 -11.75 16.73
C VAL A 523 -2.80 -13.05 17.03
N HIS A 524 -3.17 -13.80 15.99
CA HIS A 524 -3.93 -15.06 16.09
C HIS A 524 -3.12 -16.21 15.48
N ASN A 525 -1.92 -16.46 16.06
CA ASN A 525 -1.10 -17.57 15.57
C ASN A 525 -1.44 -18.89 16.27
N THR A 526 -1.39 -19.99 15.51
CA THR A 526 -1.70 -21.34 15.99
C THR A 526 -0.64 -21.91 16.93
N TYR A 527 0.54 -21.29 16.98
CA TYR A 527 1.68 -21.71 17.79
C TYR A 527 1.67 -21.11 19.20
N HIS A 528 0.73 -20.19 19.47
CA HIS A 528 0.64 -19.44 20.72
C HIS A 528 1.92 -18.65 21.06
N HIS A 529 2.58 -18.11 20.04
CA HIS A 529 3.74 -17.21 20.22
C HIS A 529 3.31 -15.77 20.44
N PRO A 530 4.02 -14.98 21.30
CA PRO A 530 5.11 -15.42 22.18
C PRO A 530 4.64 -16.40 23.24
N HIS A 531 5.41 -17.49 23.46
CA HIS A 531 5.03 -18.51 24.42
C HIS A 531 5.13 -18.00 25.87
N PRO A 532 4.20 -18.34 26.77
CA PRO A 532 4.24 -17.89 28.17
C PRO A 532 5.56 -18.21 28.89
N ASP A 533 6.17 -19.36 28.61
CA ASP A 533 7.45 -19.73 29.22
C ASP A 533 8.57 -18.77 28.82
N THR A 534 8.61 -18.32 27.56
CA THR A 534 9.59 -17.33 27.10
C THR A 534 9.38 -15.99 27.77
N LEU A 535 8.12 -15.53 27.89
CA LEU A 535 7.79 -14.30 28.60
C LEU A 535 8.14 -14.40 30.10
N ALA A 536 7.93 -15.56 30.71
CA ALA A 536 8.34 -15.82 32.09
C ALA A 536 9.86 -15.77 32.31
N LYS A 537 10.66 -16.34 31.35
CA LYS A 537 12.13 -16.24 31.37
C LYS A 537 12.60 -14.78 31.32
N LEU A 538 11.99 -13.95 30.47
CA LEU A 538 12.31 -12.53 30.36
C LEU A 538 11.91 -11.77 31.63
N SER A 539 10.69 -11.99 32.12
CA SER A 539 10.18 -11.36 33.36
C SER A 539 11.04 -11.71 34.56
N LYS A 540 11.44 -12.98 34.73
CA LYS A 540 12.32 -13.42 35.85
C LYS A 540 13.66 -12.67 35.88
N ARG A 541 14.15 -12.23 34.72
CA ARG A 541 15.40 -11.47 34.57
C ARG A 541 15.19 -9.96 34.57
N GLY A 542 13.94 -9.50 34.69
CA GLY A 542 13.62 -8.07 34.61
C GLY A 542 13.83 -7.46 33.22
N ILE A 543 13.81 -8.28 32.14
CA ILE A 543 13.99 -7.82 30.78
C ILE A 543 12.63 -7.37 30.24
N PRO A 544 12.40 -6.08 29.99
CA PRO A 544 11.20 -5.58 29.33
C PRO A 544 11.16 -6.03 27.88
N TYR A 545 9.96 -6.02 27.28
CA TYR A 545 9.83 -6.44 25.88
C TYR A 545 8.78 -5.64 25.11
N PHE A 546 8.98 -5.55 23.78
CA PHE A 546 7.95 -5.22 22.81
C PHE A 546 7.62 -6.46 21.97
N ALA A 547 6.34 -6.61 21.60
CA ALA A 547 5.89 -7.73 20.76
C ALA A 547 4.87 -7.24 19.74
N THR A 548 5.03 -7.61 18.47
CA THR A 548 4.14 -7.18 17.38
C THR A 548 2.67 -7.50 17.60
N PRO A 549 2.26 -8.63 18.25
CA PRO A 549 0.85 -8.89 18.52
C PRO A 549 0.17 -7.84 19.43
N TYR A 550 0.95 -7.13 20.23
CA TYR A 550 0.44 -6.15 21.21
C TYR A 550 0.71 -4.71 20.78
N HIS A 551 1.80 -4.47 20.06
CA HIS A 551 2.31 -3.14 19.75
C HIS A 551 2.21 -2.77 18.26
N GLY A 552 1.83 -3.73 17.37
CA GLY A 552 1.98 -3.58 15.94
C GLY A 552 3.45 -3.47 15.54
N ALA A 553 3.75 -2.75 14.48
CA ALA A 553 5.15 -2.51 14.11
C ALA A 553 5.89 -1.71 15.18
N ILE A 554 7.15 -2.11 15.46
CA ILE A 554 8.00 -1.56 16.52
C ILE A 554 9.17 -0.87 15.86
N ARG A 555 9.34 0.42 16.10
CA ARG A 555 10.39 1.23 15.47
C ARG A 555 11.26 1.91 16.52
N TYR A 556 12.58 1.77 16.37
CA TYR A 556 13.58 2.54 17.07
C TYR A 556 14.24 3.51 16.11
N GLU A 557 14.36 4.78 16.50
CA GLU A 557 14.97 5.84 15.72
C GLU A 557 16.09 6.50 16.53
N TRP A 558 17.16 6.92 15.86
CA TRP A 558 18.25 7.66 16.49
C TRP A 558 18.91 8.63 15.51
N SER A 559 19.64 9.58 16.05
CA SER A 559 20.41 10.55 15.27
C SER A 559 21.83 10.68 15.78
N ASP A 560 22.72 11.20 14.95
CA ASP A 560 24.12 11.48 15.30
C ASP A 560 24.26 12.54 16.41
N TRP A 561 23.18 13.30 16.68
CA TRP A 561 23.13 14.32 17.73
C TRP A 561 22.63 13.79 19.08
N GLY A 562 22.52 12.47 19.22
CA GLY A 562 22.15 11.81 20.49
C GLY A 562 20.64 11.74 20.75
N TRP A 563 19.79 12.15 19.82
CA TRP A 563 18.35 11.88 19.94
C TRP A 563 18.06 10.42 19.62
N GLU A 564 17.23 9.80 20.44
CA GLU A 564 16.76 8.43 20.21
C GLU A 564 15.38 8.22 20.80
N GLY A 565 14.62 7.26 20.26
CA GLY A 565 13.29 6.95 20.76
C GLY A 565 12.65 5.71 20.15
N TRP A 566 11.79 5.09 20.93
CA TRP A 566 10.94 3.98 20.51
C TRP A 566 9.57 4.49 20.10
N ARG A 567 9.01 3.90 19.05
CA ARG A 567 7.63 4.12 18.61
C ARG A 567 6.98 2.80 18.29
N THR A 568 5.71 2.68 18.67
CA THR A 568 4.85 1.55 18.33
C THR A 568 3.59 2.04 17.64
N VAL A 569 2.97 1.20 16.83
CA VAL A 569 1.73 1.55 16.12
C VAL A 569 0.53 1.46 17.05
N LEU A 570 0.54 0.51 17.97
CA LEU A 570 -0.50 0.31 18.98
C LEU A 570 0.04 0.65 20.36
N GLU A 571 -0.79 1.25 21.21
CA GLU A 571 -0.50 1.43 22.62
C GLU A 571 -0.82 0.12 23.37
N ALA A 572 0.21 -0.51 23.91
CA ALA A 572 0.04 -1.70 24.74
C ALA A 572 -0.10 -1.35 26.24
N PRO A 573 -0.56 -2.29 27.07
CA PRO A 573 -0.62 -2.10 28.52
C PRO A 573 0.74 -1.67 29.10
N GLN A 574 0.75 -0.70 30.01
CA GLN A 574 1.96 -0.07 30.57
C GLN A 574 2.97 -1.05 31.20
N SER A 575 2.55 -2.27 31.54
CA SER A 575 3.41 -3.31 32.12
C SER A 575 4.48 -3.86 31.18
N THR A 576 4.35 -3.62 29.87
CA THR A 576 5.27 -4.13 28.83
C THR A 576 6.31 -3.09 28.40
N TYR A 577 6.12 -1.80 28.73
CA TYR A 577 7.07 -0.76 28.36
C TYR A 577 8.36 -0.83 29.16
N PRO A 578 9.53 -0.63 28.52
CA PRO A 578 10.76 -0.38 29.26
C PRO A 578 10.54 0.85 30.16
N LYS A 579 10.90 0.76 31.43
CA LYS A 579 10.87 1.93 32.31
C LYS A 579 11.77 2.99 31.69
N SER A 580 11.21 4.16 31.37
CA SER A 580 12.00 5.30 30.90
C SER A 580 13.05 5.63 31.95
N GLU A 581 14.33 5.69 31.57
CA GLU A 581 15.33 6.33 32.43
C GLU A 581 14.86 7.76 32.70
N PRO A 582 14.95 8.24 33.97
CA PRO A 582 14.54 9.60 34.30
C PRO A 582 15.48 10.59 33.65
N GLY A 583 15.07 11.18 32.52
CA GLY A 583 15.89 12.16 31.82
C GLY A 583 15.33 12.77 30.55
N HIS A 584 14.33 12.19 29.90
CA HIS A 584 13.81 12.78 28.67
C HIS A 584 12.28 12.90 28.70
N SER A 585 11.79 14.11 28.92
CA SER A 585 10.38 14.48 28.84
C SER A 585 9.86 14.29 27.41
N ASN A 586 8.78 13.53 27.25
CA ASN A 586 7.96 13.56 26.07
C ASN A 586 7.48 15.00 25.78
N ARG A 587 7.93 15.59 24.70
CA ARG A 587 7.25 16.69 24.01
C ARG A 587 7.28 16.47 22.51
#